data_339c38e20a85147e03e6ade7154d7edc
#
_entry.id   339c38e20a85147e03e6ade7154d7edc
#
_cell.length_a   1.000
_cell.length_b   1.000
_cell.length_c   1.000
_cell.angle_alpha   90.00
_cell.angle_beta   90.00
_cell.angle_gamma   90.00
#
_symmetry.space_group_name_H-M   'P 1'
#
loop_
_entity.id
_entity.type
_entity.pdbx_description
1 polymer ?
#
loop_
_entity_poly.entity_id
_entity_poly.type
_entity_poly.pdbx_seq_one_letter_code
_entity_poly.pdbx_strand_id
1 'polypeptide(L)'
;TLLFDSDLSLLDEITTGRKNDAFCSKGTESAICTVTNLRPYLKDDCEIVTFARRLAEQLLTPGSACIRLTVRQLADGTYHSWDWTWGKTPAFTYEKTAEFAGKPIFVRYEAKHGLLRSAEVRSDVLDAQAASAMLNGARLDPALFLDLCRTLAGEQAEELLDCLM
;
A
#
# COMPACT_ATOMS: atom_id res chain seq x y z
N THR A 1 16.44 -3.01 7.97
CA THR A 1 16.46 -4.06 6.93
C THR A 1 17.89 -4.26 6.45
N LEU A 2 18.29 -5.50 6.19
CA LEU A 2 19.57 -5.86 5.58
C LEU A 2 19.31 -6.33 4.14
N LEU A 3 19.96 -5.70 3.17
CA LEU A 3 19.93 -6.11 1.78
C LEU A 3 21.13 -7.04 1.54
N PHE A 4 20.87 -8.27 1.11
CA PHE A 4 21.93 -9.24 0.91
C PHE A 4 22.50 -9.21 -0.52
N ASP A 5 21.64 -9.40 -1.50
CA ASP A 5 21.97 -9.42 -2.94
C ASP A 5 20.72 -9.06 -3.75
N SER A 6 20.15 -7.90 -3.45
CA SER A 6 18.94 -7.39 -4.08
C SER A 6 19.27 -6.61 -5.35
N ASP A 7 18.36 -6.60 -6.31
CA ASP A 7 18.45 -5.68 -7.44
C ASP A 7 18.17 -4.24 -6.95
N LEU A 8 19.25 -3.46 -6.82
CA LEU A 8 19.15 -2.09 -6.33
C LEU A 8 18.54 -1.14 -7.36
N SER A 9 18.62 -1.44 -8.65
CA SER A 9 17.99 -0.62 -9.70
C SER A 9 16.47 -0.77 -9.65
N LEU A 10 15.98 -1.98 -9.48
CA LEU A 10 14.55 -2.25 -9.28
C LEU A 10 14.05 -1.62 -7.96
N LEU A 11 14.85 -1.70 -6.90
CA LEU A 11 14.51 -1.08 -5.62
C LEU A 11 14.38 0.44 -5.77
N ASP A 12 15.30 1.07 -6.49
CA ASP A 12 15.29 2.51 -6.75
C ASP A 12 14.06 2.91 -7.59
N GLU A 13 13.75 2.14 -8.63
CA GLU A 13 12.56 2.35 -9.47
C GLU A 13 11.26 2.25 -8.65
N ILE A 14 11.14 1.29 -7.75
CA ILE A 14 9.96 1.11 -6.89
C ILE A 14 9.86 2.23 -5.86
N THR A 15 10.98 2.64 -5.25
CA THR A 15 10.98 3.63 -4.16
C THR A 15 10.94 5.07 -4.64
N THR A 16 11.50 5.37 -5.82
CA THR A 16 11.41 6.68 -6.46
C THR A 16 10.19 6.80 -7.37
N GLY A 17 9.42 5.72 -7.47
CA GLY A 17 8.24 5.60 -8.31
C GLY A 17 7.30 6.80 -8.18
N ARG A 18 6.62 7.09 -9.26
CA ARG A 18 5.78 8.26 -9.52
C ARG A 18 5.12 8.79 -8.25
N LYS A 19 5.53 9.98 -7.82
CA LYS A 19 4.76 10.74 -6.86
C LYS A 19 3.35 10.85 -7.42
N ASN A 20 2.43 10.15 -6.80
CA ASN A 20 1.03 10.32 -7.17
C ASN A 20 0.56 11.62 -6.53
N ASP A 21 0.53 12.68 -7.32
CA ASP A 21 0.15 14.04 -6.87
C ASP A 21 -1.28 14.09 -6.30
N ALA A 22 -2.07 13.04 -6.54
CA ALA A 22 -3.41 12.89 -5.93
C ALA A 22 -3.37 12.60 -4.42
N PHE A 23 -2.22 12.15 -3.87
CA PHE A 23 -2.10 11.82 -2.44
C PHE A 23 -1.33 12.88 -1.67
N CYS A 24 -1.97 13.45 -0.66
CA CYS A 24 -1.32 14.27 0.34
C CYS A 24 -1.32 13.52 1.68
N SER A 25 -0.20 12.86 2.00
CA SER A 25 -0.05 12.12 3.25
C SER A 25 0.36 13.05 4.39
N LYS A 26 -0.21 12.81 5.58
CA LYS A 26 0.21 13.40 6.86
C LYS A 26 1.26 12.55 7.58
N GLY A 27 1.75 11.49 6.93
CA GLY A 27 2.85 10.65 7.47
C GLY A 27 4.18 11.38 7.45
N THR A 28 5.09 10.93 8.30
CA THR A 28 6.49 11.41 8.29
C THR A 28 7.20 10.83 7.07
N GLU A 29 7.81 11.69 6.27
CA GLU A 29 8.65 11.24 5.16
C GLU A 29 9.85 10.45 5.69
N SER A 30 10.16 9.32 5.03
CA SER A 30 11.38 8.58 5.32
C SER A 30 12.59 9.34 4.83
N ALA A 31 13.66 9.34 5.64
CA ALA A 31 14.93 9.91 5.19
C ALA A 31 15.45 9.11 3.98
N ILE A 32 15.82 9.84 2.93
CA ILE A 32 16.47 9.24 1.76
C ILE A 32 17.88 8.80 2.18
N CYS A 33 18.16 7.52 2.11
CA CYS A 33 19.46 6.94 2.42
C CYS A 33 19.96 6.13 1.22
N THR A 34 21.23 6.29 0.89
CA THR A 34 21.91 5.38 -0.03
C THR A 34 22.00 4.00 0.60
N VAL A 35 21.63 2.97 -0.12
CA VAL A 35 21.67 1.59 0.32
C VAL A 35 22.66 0.78 -0.52
N THR A 36 23.16 -0.31 0.04
CA THR A 36 24.07 -1.25 -0.65
C THR A 36 23.74 -2.68 -0.25
N ASN A 37 24.15 -3.62 -1.10
CA ASN A 37 24.09 -5.04 -0.79
C ASN A 37 25.23 -5.46 0.14
N LEU A 38 24.99 -6.42 1.00
CA LEU A 38 26.00 -6.97 1.91
C LEU A 38 26.93 -7.98 1.25
N ARG A 39 26.45 -8.73 0.25
CA ARG A 39 27.20 -9.82 -0.40
C ARG A 39 28.61 -9.42 -0.84
N PRO A 40 28.87 -8.27 -1.49
CA PRO A 40 30.19 -7.85 -1.92
C PRO A 40 31.19 -7.61 -0.77
N TYR A 41 30.71 -7.44 0.44
CA TYR A 41 31.55 -7.17 1.63
C TYR A 41 31.81 -8.41 2.49
N LEU A 42 31.27 -9.58 2.09
CA LEU A 42 31.55 -10.82 2.79
C LEU A 42 32.97 -11.31 2.50
N LYS A 43 33.61 -11.87 3.51
CA LYS A 43 34.93 -12.51 3.34
C LYS A 43 34.84 -13.77 2.50
N ASP A 44 33.79 -14.57 2.75
CA ASP A 44 33.47 -15.79 2.05
C ASP A 44 32.12 -15.67 1.37
N ASP A 45 32.03 -15.86 0.08
CA ASP A 45 30.78 -15.86 -0.64
C ASP A 45 29.86 -16.99 -0.16
N CYS A 46 28.59 -16.71 -0.03
CA CYS A 46 27.59 -17.71 0.35
C CYS A 46 26.20 -17.32 -0.13
N GLU A 47 25.32 -18.31 -0.18
CA GLU A 47 23.91 -18.09 -0.47
C GLU A 47 23.16 -17.42 0.69
N ILE A 48 22.09 -16.69 0.38
CA ILE A 48 21.30 -15.93 1.37
C ILE A 48 20.82 -16.78 2.55
N VAL A 49 20.43 -18.03 2.31
CA VAL A 49 19.96 -18.95 3.36
C VAL A 49 21.09 -19.27 4.33
N THR A 50 22.31 -19.47 3.81
CA THR A 50 23.51 -19.72 4.61
C THR A 50 23.89 -18.48 5.42
N PHE A 51 23.85 -17.31 4.79
CA PHE A 51 24.09 -16.03 5.48
C PHE A 51 23.09 -15.83 6.62
N ALA A 52 21.80 -15.98 6.35
CA ALA A 52 20.74 -15.81 7.36
C ALA A 52 20.90 -16.77 8.55
N ARG A 53 21.29 -18.03 8.27
CA ARG A 53 21.57 -19.02 9.33
C ARG A 53 22.75 -18.58 10.20
N ARG A 54 23.90 -18.24 9.58
CA ARG A 54 25.09 -17.75 10.31
C ARG A 54 24.79 -16.52 11.14
N LEU A 55 24.04 -15.58 10.59
CA LEU A 55 23.63 -14.38 11.29
C LEU A 55 22.73 -14.71 12.50
N ALA A 56 21.77 -15.62 12.33
CA ALA A 56 20.90 -16.06 13.43
C ALA A 56 21.71 -16.77 14.52
N GLU A 57 22.68 -17.62 14.19
CA GLU A 57 23.55 -18.30 15.14
C GLU A 57 24.40 -17.31 15.96
N GLN A 58 24.80 -16.19 15.36
CA GLN A 58 25.56 -15.14 16.06
C GLN A 58 24.68 -14.25 16.95
N LEU A 59 23.43 -14.02 16.57
CA LEU A 59 22.52 -13.14 17.30
C LEU A 59 21.75 -13.88 18.40
N LEU A 60 21.50 -15.19 18.25
CA LEU A 60 20.76 -15.99 19.20
C LEU A 60 21.72 -16.48 20.29
N THR A 61 21.62 -15.93 21.47
CA THR A 61 22.35 -16.46 22.64
C THR A 61 21.75 -17.77 23.14
N PRO A 62 22.57 -18.69 23.69
CA PRO A 62 22.06 -19.91 24.33
C PRO A 62 21.01 -19.56 25.41
N GLY A 63 19.83 -20.13 25.26
CA GLY A 63 18.68 -19.84 26.18
C GLY A 63 17.69 -18.80 25.65
N SER A 64 17.93 -18.17 24.51
CA SER A 64 16.94 -17.33 23.85
C SER A 64 15.76 -18.17 23.42
N ALA A 65 14.55 -17.83 23.89
CA ALA A 65 13.33 -18.47 23.41
C ALA A 65 13.10 -18.09 21.95
N CYS A 66 13.22 -19.06 21.05
CA CYS A 66 12.87 -18.88 19.65
C CYS A 66 11.39 -19.22 19.48
N ILE A 67 10.56 -18.22 19.25
CA ILE A 67 9.16 -18.44 18.88
C ILE A 67 9.14 -18.76 17.40
N ARG A 68 8.96 -20.04 17.06
CA ARG A 68 8.77 -20.49 15.67
C ARG A 68 7.31 -20.28 15.28
N LEU A 69 6.98 -19.09 14.78
CA LEU A 69 5.73 -18.86 14.08
C LEU A 69 5.86 -19.39 12.65
N THR A 70 4.87 -20.16 12.19
CA THR A 70 4.80 -20.46 10.77
C THR A 70 4.46 -19.18 10.00
N VAL A 71 5.02 -19.02 8.81
CA VAL A 71 4.71 -17.86 7.94
C VAL A 71 3.20 -17.70 7.74
N ARG A 72 2.49 -18.83 7.59
CA ARG A 72 1.03 -18.85 7.46
C ARG A 72 0.33 -18.28 8.70
N GLN A 73 0.70 -18.73 9.91
CA GLN A 73 0.10 -18.22 11.15
C GLN A 73 0.32 -16.70 11.31
N LEU A 74 1.49 -16.21 10.93
CA LEU A 74 1.79 -14.79 10.97
C LEU A 74 1.01 -14.02 9.91
N ALA A 75 0.89 -14.57 8.69
CA ALA A 75 0.12 -13.99 7.61
C ALA A 75 -1.36 -13.92 7.97
N ASP A 76 -1.96 -15.04 8.39
CA ASP A 76 -3.40 -15.12 8.68
C ASP A 76 -3.78 -14.33 9.94
N GLY A 77 -2.92 -14.33 10.95
CA GLY A 77 -3.19 -13.64 12.22
C GLY A 77 -2.96 -12.13 12.18
N THR A 78 -2.19 -11.63 11.20
CA THR A 78 -1.77 -10.23 11.18
C THR A 78 -1.86 -9.63 9.79
N TYR A 79 -0.99 -10.07 8.87
CA TYR A 79 -0.74 -9.37 7.61
C TYR A 79 -1.89 -9.41 6.61
N HIS A 80 -2.73 -10.44 6.63
CA HIS A 80 -3.93 -10.55 5.80
C HIS A 80 -5.13 -9.79 6.40
N SER A 81 -5.04 -9.33 7.64
CA SER A 81 -6.15 -8.59 8.23
C SER A 81 -6.27 -7.19 7.63
N TRP A 82 -7.52 -6.76 7.41
CA TRP A 82 -7.80 -5.40 6.94
C TRP A 82 -7.26 -4.34 7.92
N ASP A 83 -7.36 -4.61 9.23
CA ASP A 83 -6.86 -3.69 10.27
C ASP A 83 -5.36 -3.46 10.17
N TRP A 84 -4.59 -4.46 9.79
CA TRP A 84 -3.15 -4.32 9.57
C TRP A 84 -2.86 -3.59 8.26
N THR A 85 -3.49 -4.02 7.16
CA THR A 85 -3.18 -3.55 5.82
C THR A 85 -3.64 -2.11 5.60
N TRP A 86 -4.86 -1.79 6.08
CA TRP A 86 -5.51 -0.52 5.81
C TRP A 86 -5.85 0.29 7.07
N GLY A 87 -6.28 -0.38 8.15
CA GLY A 87 -6.71 0.27 9.38
C GLY A 87 -5.62 1.06 10.09
N LYS A 88 -4.34 0.72 9.87
CA LYS A 88 -3.16 1.43 10.41
C LYS A 88 -2.59 2.47 9.45
N THR A 89 -3.18 2.64 8.27
CA THR A 89 -2.73 3.64 7.30
C THR A 89 -2.77 5.05 7.92
N PRO A 90 -1.70 5.84 7.82
CA PRO A 90 -1.72 7.25 8.22
C PRO A 90 -2.82 8.02 7.52
N ALA A 91 -3.31 9.08 8.16
CA ALA A 91 -4.32 9.91 7.54
C ALA A 91 -3.75 10.58 6.27
N PHE A 92 -4.53 10.57 5.21
CA PHE A 92 -4.18 11.23 3.95
C PHE A 92 -5.41 11.85 3.30
N THR A 93 -5.19 12.79 2.40
CA THR A 93 -6.20 13.32 1.48
C THR A 93 -5.87 12.82 0.08
N TYR A 94 -6.87 12.35 -0.61
CA TYR A 94 -6.82 12.02 -2.04
C TYR A 94 -7.61 13.07 -2.80
N GLU A 95 -7.04 13.61 -3.88
CA GLU A 95 -7.69 14.54 -4.76
C GLU A 95 -7.21 14.29 -6.18
N LYS A 96 -8.11 14.02 -7.10
CA LYS A 96 -7.81 13.72 -8.49
C LYS A 96 -8.88 14.27 -9.41
N THR A 97 -8.45 14.84 -10.53
CA THR A 97 -9.28 15.06 -11.70
C THR A 97 -8.86 14.07 -12.76
N ALA A 98 -9.78 13.28 -13.26
CA ALA A 98 -9.56 12.26 -14.28
C ALA A 98 -10.62 12.39 -15.38
N GLU A 99 -10.54 11.54 -16.38
CA GLU A 99 -11.56 11.40 -17.41
C GLU A 99 -12.31 10.08 -17.20
N PHE A 100 -13.63 10.13 -17.18
CA PHE A 100 -14.51 8.97 -17.09
C PHE A 100 -15.60 9.08 -18.14
N ALA A 101 -15.78 8.05 -18.97
CA ALA A 101 -16.71 8.03 -20.08
C ALA A 101 -16.61 9.27 -21.00
N GLY A 102 -15.38 9.73 -21.26
CA GLY A 102 -15.10 10.89 -22.13
C GLY A 102 -15.45 12.26 -21.52
N LYS A 103 -15.67 12.33 -20.21
CA LYS A 103 -15.95 13.57 -19.50
C LYS A 103 -15.12 13.69 -18.21
N PRO A 104 -14.84 14.92 -17.74
CA PRO A 104 -14.08 15.12 -16.53
C PRO A 104 -14.86 14.63 -15.31
N ILE A 105 -14.17 13.93 -14.42
CA ILE A 105 -14.62 13.57 -13.08
C ILE A 105 -13.63 14.13 -12.06
N PHE A 106 -14.14 14.77 -11.02
CA PHE A 106 -13.35 15.19 -9.86
C PHE A 106 -13.71 14.32 -8.67
N VAL A 107 -12.70 13.83 -7.97
CA VAL A 107 -12.83 13.01 -6.78
C VAL A 107 -11.94 13.57 -5.68
N ARG A 108 -12.49 13.74 -4.50
CA ARG A 108 -11.75 14.09 -3.31
C ARG A 108 -12.29 13.31 -2.11
N TYR A 109 -11.40 12.80 -1.27
CA TYR A 109 -11.77 12.24 0.02
C TYR A 109 -10.61 12.31 1.02
N GLU A 110 -10.94 12.24 2.30
CA GLU A 110 -9.98 12.03 3.37
C GLU A 110 -10.07 10.58 3.85
N ALA A 111 -8.92 9.94 4.06
CA ALA A 111 -8.85 8.64 4.70
C ALA A 111 -8.22 8.77 6.08
N LYS A 112 -8.81 8.12 7.06
CA LYS A 112 -8.25 8.03 8.42
C LYS A 112 -8.58 6.68 9.02
N HIS A 113 -7.54 5.98 9.48
CA HIS A 113 -7.67 4.60 9.98
C HIS A 113 -8.39 3.68 8.99
N GLY A 114 -8.06 3.81 7.70
CA GLY A 114 -8.65 3.03 6.63
C GLY A 114 -10.12 3.32 6.34
N LEU A 115 -10.72 4.36 6.93
CA LEU A 115 -12.09 4.78 6.66
C LEU A 115 -12.10 6.09 5.89
N LEU A 116 -12.92 6.15 4.85
CA LEU A 116 -13.11 7.35 4.05
C LEU A 116 -14.04 8.34 4.74
N ARG A 117 -13.70 9.61 4.62
CA ARG A 117 -14.45 10.74 5.18
C ARG A 117 -14.44 11.90 4.20
N SER A 118 -15.45 12.76 4.33
CA SER A 118 -15.54 14.00 3.53
C SER A 118 -15.40 13.74 2.03
N ALA A 119 -15.97 12.62 1.55
CA ALA A 119 -15.89 12.26 0.15
C ALA A 119 -16.78 13.20 -0.69
N GLU A 120 -16.21 13.76 -1.74
CA GLU A 120 -16.84 14.60 -2.72
C GLU A 120 -16.51 14.07 -4.12
N VAL A 121 -17.55 13.81 -4.90
CA VAL A 121 -17.45 13.46 -6.31
C VAL A 121 -18.20 14.52 -7.11
N ARG A 122 -17.61 15.00 -8.21
CA ARG A 122 -18.26 15.88 -9.18
C ARG A 122 -18.15 15.25 -10.55
N SER A 123 -19.27 15.01 -11.20
CA SER A 123 -19.35 14.39 -12.52
C SER A 123 -20.67 14.76 -13.20
N ASP A 124 -20.62 14.87 -14.52
CA ASP A 124 -21.83 15.06 -15.35
C ASP A 124 -22.39 13.72 -15.89
N VAL A 125 -21.68 12.61 -15.64
CA VAL A 125 -22.01 11.27 -16.19
C VAL A 125 -22.39 10.25 -15.13
N LEU A 126 -22.13 10.56 -13.85
CA LEU A 126 -22.50 9.73 -12.72
C LEU A 126 -23.44 10.49 -11.78
N ASP A 127 -24.22 9.74 -11.01
CA ASP A 127 -24.89 10.32 -9.85
C ASP A 127 -23.82 10.66 -8.78
N ALA A 128 -23.32 11.88 -8.86
CA ALA A 128 -22.25 12.39 -8.00
C ALA A 128 -22.66 12.42 -6.52
N GLN A 129 -23.95 12.61 -6.23
CA GLN A 129 -24.48 12.62 -4.87
C GLN A 129 -24.48 11.19 -4.30
N ALA A 130 -24.96 10.22 -5.07
CA ALA A 130 -24.93 8.81 -4.68
C ALA A 130 -23.50 8.33 -4.49
N ALA A 131 -22.60 8.65 -5.43
CA ALA A 131 -21.17 8.28 -5.35
C ALA A 131 -20.52 8.86 -4.07
N SER A 132 -20.71 10.14 -3.79
CA SER A 132 -20.19 10.79 -2.58
C SER A 132 -20.77 10.15 -1.31
N ALA A 133 -22.06 9.84 -1.29
CA ALA A 133 -22.70 9.20 -0.14
C ALA A 133 -22.17 7.79 0.12
N MET A 134 -21.97 7.00 -0.95
CA MET A 134 -21.43 5.63 -0.86
C MET A 134 -19.98 5.59 -0.40
N LEU A 135 -19.17 6.55 -0.83
CA LEU A 135 -17.77 6.67 -0.39
C LEU A 135 -17.65 7.08 1.08
N ASN A 136 -18.55 7.91 1.59
CA ASN A 136 -18.47 8.37 2.97
C ASN A 136 -18.74 7.23 3.96
N GLY A 137 -17.75 6.92 4.80
CA GLY A 137 -17.78 5.82 5.75
C GLY A 137 -17.34 4.48 5.17
N ALA A 138 -17.05 4.39 3.86
CA ALA A 138 -16.52 3.20 3.25
C ALA A 138 -15.12 2.87 3.77
N ARG A 139 -14.79 1.57 3.78
CA ARG A 139 -13.44 1.10 4.06
C ARG A 139 -12.55 1.29 2.84
N LEU A 140 -11.31 1.68 3.09
CA LEU A 140 -10.26 1.67 2.08
C LEU A 140 -9.89 0.20 1.78
N ASP A 141 -10.54 -0.35 0.77
CA ASP A 141 -10.41 -1.75 0.36
C ASP A 141 -10.70 -1.83 -1.15
N PRO A 142 -9.73 -2.28 -1.98
CA PRO A 142 -9.91 -2.34 -3.43
C PRO A 142 -11.12 -3.16 -3.89
N ALA A 143 -11.44 -4.25 -3.18
CA ALA A 143 -12.59 -5.09 -3.53
C ALA A 143 -13.92 -4.36 -3.28
N LEU A 144 -14.03 -3.65 -2.15
CA LEU A 144 -15.21 -2.84 -1.84
C LEU A 144 -15.35 -1.65 -2.80
N PHE A 145 -14.24 -1.03 -3.21
CA PHE A 145 -14.24 0.03 -4.22
C PHE A 145 -14.73 -0.48 -5.57
N LEU A 146 -14.27 -1.67 -5.99
CA LEU A 146 -14.74 -2.28 -7.24
C LEU A 146 -16.24 -2.57 -7.22
N ASP A 147 -16.77 -3.08 -6.10
CA ASP A 147 -18.21 -3.34 -5.96
C ASP A 147 -19.04 -2.05 -5.97
N LEU A 148 -18.51 -0.98 -5.37
CA LEU A 148 -19.09 0.36 -5.45
C LEU A 148 -19.10 0.86 -6.90
N CYS A 149 -17.99 0.72 -7.62
CA CYS A 149 -17.89 1.09 -9.03
C CYS A 149 -18.87 0.30 -9.91
N ARG A 150 -19.03 -0.99 -9.66
CA ARG A 150 -20.04 -1.82 -10.37
C ARG A 150 -21.46 -1.32 -10.15
N THR A 151 -21.77 -0.88 -8.93
CA THR A 151 -23.09 -0.33 -8.61
C THR A 151 -23.34 1.00 -9.31
N LEU A 152 -22.33 1.85 -9.44
CA LEU A 152 -22.43 3.20 -10.02
C LEU A 152 -22.31 3.23 -11.54
N ALA A 153 -21.46 2.39 -12.12
CA ALA A 153 -21.05 2.49 -13.52
C ALA A 153 -21.21 1.18 -14.32
N GLY A 154 -21.68 0.09 -13.70
CA GLY A 154 -21.95 -1.17 -14.39
C GLY A 154 -20.70 -1.72 -15.11
N GLU A 155 -20.76 -1.81 -16.44
CA GLU A 155 -19.65 -2.33 -17.26
C GLU A 155 -18.40 -1.44 -17.27
N GLN A 156 -18.52 -0.16 -16.93
CA GLN A 156 -17.40 0.79 -16.85
C GLN A 156 -16.77 0.86 -15.43
N ALA A 157 -17.02 -0.14 -14.60
CA ALA A 157 -16.56 -0.16 -13.21
C ALA A 157 -15.04 -0.07 -13.04
N GLU A 158 -14.26 -0.70 -13.93
CA GLU A 158 -12.79 -0.67 -13.87
C GLU A 158 -12.25 0.72 -14.21
N GLU A 159 -12.81 1.37 -15.24
CA GLU A 159 -12.45 2.76 -15.60
C GLU A 159 -12.77 3.73 -14.44
N LEU A 160 -13.92 3.55 -13.79
CA LEU A 160 -14.29 4.35 -12.61
C LEU A 160 -13.36 4.07 -11.43
N LEU A 161 -12.95 2.82 -11.22
CA LEU A 161 -12.02 2.44 -10.15
C LEU A 161 -10.69 3.20 -10.29
N ASP A 162 -10.15 3.28 -11.51
CA ASP A 162 -8.92 4.02 -11.80
C ASP A 162 -9.05 5.53 -11.52
N CYS A 163 -10.27 6.07 -11.53
CA CYS A 163 -10.53 7.46 -11.14
C CYS A 163 -10.61 7.64 -9.62
N LEU A 164 -11.03 6.61 -8.89
CA LEU A 164 -11.27 6.65 -7.45
C LEU A 164 -10.04 6.24 -6.60
N MET A 165 -9.08 5.56 -7.20
CA MET A 165 -7.85 5.06 -6.58
C MET A 165 -6.61 5.40 -7.43
#